data_1b1d044257304ab91625410b157d83f8
#
_entry.id   1b1d044257304ab91625410b157d83f8
#
_cell.length_a   1.000
_cell.length_b   1.000
_cell.length_c   1.000
_cell.angle_alpha   90.00
_cell.angle_beta   90.00
_cell.angle_gamma   90.00
#
_symmetry.space_group_name_H-M   'P 1'
#
loop_
_entity.id
_entity.type
_entity.pdbx_description
1 polymer ?
#
loop_
_entity_poly.entity_id
_entity_poly.type
_entity_poly.pdbx_seq_one_letter_code
_entity_poly.pdbx_strand_id
1 'polypeptide(L)'
;MVARSRMGGPWSRAQRVARAFRDGGHEVTLAWGDDGNCADPIAPTLEIPVPSPLGLPEAIARHTFPLASRLGLMGRKPVRSFEEVLWLTGALDERYTRAAVEVLRAHMRASRPDVVYSEFSLAAVIAARAEGIPCVGSGSQPTTAAYASHPRKSAGIRRLLRERGMPAPASSLTVLEGMRRRFIPSCPTLEPRVGERAVYCGFLDEPPALTGRPRDCALVYLGAGSVPVGVAVRTGRELAEALGCDVYVAGVSEAVQAVGDHEVTCAPRFDVADLLPRARVFVHHGGQNSMMDALSYAVP
;
A
#
# COMPACT_ATOMS: atom_id res chain seq x y z
N MET A 1 16.39 4.71 5.21
CA MET A 1 16.02 3.74 4.15
C MET A 1 14.53 3.50 4.22
N VAL A 2 13.86 3.51 3.10
CA VAL A 2 12.43 3.20 2.98
C VAL A 2 12.28 1.94 2.12
N ALA A 3 11.58 0.93 2.61
CA ALA A 3 11.40 -0.33 1.91
C ALA A 3 9.92 -0.69 1.81
N ARG A 4 9.47 -1.17 0.68
CA ARG A 4 8.08 -1.47 0.38
C ARG A 4 7.81 -2.93 0.04
N SER A 5 6.54 -3.31 0.08
CA SER A 5 5.98 -4.51 -0.52
C SER A 5 5.34 -4.22 -1.89
N ARG A 6 5.00 -5.28 -2.65
CA ARG A 6 4.41 -5.19 -4.00
C ARG A 6 2.96 -4.68 -3.99
N MET A 7 2.76 -3.38 -3.72
CA MET A 7 1.44 -2.74 -3.73
C MET A 7 1.56 -1.25 -4.09
N GLY A 8 0.69 -0.73 -4.94
CA GLY A 8 0.72 0.67 -5.38
C GLY A 8 0.56 1.70 -4.24
N GLY A 9 -0.34 1.43 -3.29
CA GLY A 9 -0.52 2.29 -2.11
C GLY A 9 0.74 2.45 -1.27
N PRO A 10 1.43 1.37 -0.88
CA PRO A 10 2.73 1.45 -0.20
C PRO A 10 3.81 2.19 -0.98
N TRP A 11 3.86 2.06 -2.32
CA TRP A 11 4.81 2.82 -3.12
C TRP A 11 4.56 4.33 -3.04
N SER A 12 3.33 4.77 -3.29
CA SER A 12 2.96 6.18 -3.19
C SER A 12 3.31 6.75 -1.81
N ARG A 13 3.03 6.00 -0.74
CA ARG A 13 3.36 6.43 0.63
C ARG A 13 4.86 6.46 0.86
N ALA A 14 5.61 5.46 0.41
CA ALA A 14 7.07 5.44 0.51
C ALA A 14 7.71 6.67 -0.14
N GLN A 15 7.21 7.09 -1.30
CA GLN A 15 7.65 8.30 -1.99
C GLN A 15 7.36 9.57 -1.18
N ARG A 16 6.15 9.69 -0.60
CA ARG A 16 5.77 10.84 0.25
C ARG A 16 6.67 10.93 1.49
N VAL A 17 6.88 9.82 2.17
CA VAL A 17 7.78 9.73 3.34
C VAL A 17 9.21 10.06 2.97
N ALA A 18 9.71 9.52 1.85
CA ALA A 18 11.07 9.80 1.38
C ALA A 18 11.25 11.27 1.02
N ARG A 19 10.22 11.91 0.44
CA ARG A 19 10.23 13.36 0.17
C ARG A 19 10.34 14.14 1.47
N ALA A 20 9.51 13.84 2.46
CA ALA A 20 9.53 14.52 3.75
C ALA A 20 10.92 14.42 4.43
N PHE A 21 11.57 13.27 4.39
CA PHE A 21 12.94 13.12 4.90
C PHE A 21 13.95 13.96 4.12
N ARG A 22 13.88 13.98 2.79
CA ARG A 22 14.77 14.79 1.96
C ARG A 22 14.60 16.29 2.18
N ASP A 23 13.35 16.73 2.27
CA ASP A 23 12.99 18.13 2.55
C ASP A 23 13.48 18.55 3.95
N GLY A 24 13.55 17.60 4.88
CA GLY A 24 14.19 17.75 6.20
C GLY A 24 15.73 17.71 6.19
N GLY A 25 16.37 17.63 5.03
CA GLY A 25 17.85 17.62 4.88
C GLY A 25 18.51 16.26 5.11
N HIS A 26 17.74 15.15 5.08
CA HIS A 26 18.27 13.81 5.27
C HIS A 26 18.66 13.16 3.93
N GLU A 27 19.71 12.34 3.94
CA GLU A 27 20.01 11.42 2.84
C GLU A 27 19.05 10.22 2.90
N VAL A 28 18.44 9.91 1.76
CA VAL A 28 17.44 8.83 1.66
C VAL A 28 17.82 7.86 0.57
N THR A 29 17.75 6.56 0.88
CA THR A 29 17.78 5.47 -0.11
C THR A 29 16.45 4.74 -0.08
N LEU A 30 15.82 4.56 -1.24
CA LEU A 30 14.59 3.77 -1.41
C LEU A 30 14.96 2.32 -1.74
N ALA A 31 14.60 1.39 -0.86
CA ALA A 31 14.69 -0.04 -1.18
C ALA A 31 13.36 -0.52 -1.76
N TRP A 32 13.39 -1.03 -2.97
CA TRP A 32 12.20 -1.44 -3.69
C TRP A 32 12.45 -2.67 -4.56
N GLY A 33 11.38 -3.42 -4.86
CA GLY A 33 11.41 -4.43 -5.92
C GLY A 33 10.75 -3.82 -7.17
N ASP A 34 11.44 -3.84 -8.29
CA ASP A 34 10.87 -3.37 -9.55
C ASP A 34 9.87 -4.41 -10.06
N ASP A 35 8.60 -4.06 -10.05
CA ASP A 35 7.50 -4.85 -10.58
C ASP A 35 6.86 -4.21 -11.83
N GLY A 36 7.55 -3.22 -12.42
CA GLY A 36 7.09 -2.48 -13.58
C GLY A 36 5.98 -1.45 -13.30
N ASN A 37 5.52 -1.32 -12.05
CA ASN A 37 4.46 -0.39 -11.66
C ASN A 37 4.96 0.86 -10.93
N CYS A 38 6.27 1.02 -10.83
CA CYS A 38 6.90 2.07 -10.06
C CYS A 38 7.68 3.00 -11.00
N ALA A 39 7.13 4.17 -11.25
CA ALA A 39 7.80 5.23 -12.01
C ALA A 39 8.49 6.22 -11.06
N ASP A 40 9.57 6.85 -11.56
CA ASP A 40 10.19 8.06 -11.04
C ASP A 40 10.51 8.07 -9.54
N PRO A 41 11.48 7.25 -9.08
CA PRO A 41 11.90 7.30 -7.70
C PRO A 41 12.54 8.66 -7.38
N ILE A 42 12.08 9.30 -6.29
CA ILE A 42 12.58 10.63 -5.87
C ILE A 42 13.93 10.60 -5.17
N ALA A 43 14.49 9.42 -4.92
CA ALA A 43 15.76 9.22 -4.24
C ALA A 43 16.53 8.05 -4.87
N PRO A 44 17.86 7.92 -4.65
CA PRO A 44 18.61 6.75 -5.04
C PRO A 44 17.95 5.45 -4.60
N THR A 45 17.99 4.43 -5.43
CA THR A 45 17.31 3.17 -5.21
C THR A 45 18.28 2.04 -4.89
N LEU A 46 17.81 1.13 -4.02
CA LEU A 46 18.37 -0.19 -3.82
C LEU A 46 17.34 -1.22 -4.31
N GLU A 47 17.71 -1.99 -5.32
CA GLU A 47 16.86 -3.06 -5.80
C GLU A 47 16.84 -4.23 -4.82
N ILE A 48 15.66 -4.69 -4.47
CA ILE A 48 15.42 -5.90 -3.68
C ILE A 48 14.53 -6.86 -4.47
N PRO A 49 14.56 -8.18 -4.18
CA PRO A 49 13.68 -9.13 -4.82
C PRO A 49 12.21 -8.72 -4.77
N VAL A 50 11.43 -9.06 -5.79
CA VAL A 50 9.98 -8.88 -5.83
C VAL A 50 9.31 -10.11 -5.26
N PRO A 51 8.37 -9.98 -4.31
CA PRO A 51 7.63 -11.14 -3.81
C PRO A 51 6.71 -11.69 -4.89
N SER A 52 6.66 -13.00 -5.02
CA SER A 52 5.75 -13.66 -5.97
C SER A 52 4.48 -14.13 -5.26
N PRO A 53 3.28 -13.84 -5.80
CA PRO A 53 2.02 -14.24 -5.20
C PRO A 53 2.00 -15.73 -4.81
N LEU A 54 1.62 -16.01 -3.57
CA LEU A 54 1.59 -17.36 -2.98
C LEU A 54 2.93 -18.11 -3.03
N GLY A 55 4.07 -17.42 -3.29
CA GLY A 55 5.38 -18.06 -3.50
C GLY A 55 5.47 -18.86 -4.80
N LEU A 56 4.57 -18.63 -5.76
CA LEU A 56 4.59 -19.30 -7.07
C LEU A 56 5.82 -18.88 -7.87
N PRO A 57 6.33 -19.75 -8.78
CA PRO A 57 7.35 -19.34 -9.73
C PRO A 57 6.89 -18.11 -10.53
N GLU A 58 7.79 -17.16 -10.74
CA GLU A 58 7.48 -15.88 -11.40
C GLU A 58 6.81 -16.05 -12.76
N ALA A 59 7.27 -17.03 -13.55
CA ALA A 59 6.67 -17.37 -14.86
C ALA A 59 5.16 -17.70 -14.77
N ILE A 60 4.74 -18.32 -13.66
CA ILE A 60 3.33 -18.65 -13.42
C ILE A 60 2.59 -17.43 -12.85
N ALA A 61 3.17 -16.78 -11.85
CA ALA A 61 2.56 -15.64 -11.16
C ALA A 61 2.28 -14.48 -12.12
N ARG A 62 3.19 -14.22 -13.06
CA ARG A 62 3.07 -13.16 -14.06
C ARG A 62 1.82 -13.28 -14.93
N HIS A 63 1.37 -14.50 -15.21
CA HIS A 63 0.18 -14.73 -16.04
C HIS A 63 -1.10 -14.92 -15.22
N THR A 64 -1.01 -15.55 -14.06
CA THR A 64 -2.18 -15.91 -13.25
C THR A 64 -2.69 -14.75 -12.42
N PHE A 65 -1.81 -13.92 -11.87
CA PHE A 65 -2.20 -12.82 -10.98
C PHE A 65 -2.98 -11.71 -11.69
N PRO A 66 -2.58 -11.21 -12.87
CA PRO A 66 -3.38 -10.25 -13.62
C PRO A 66 -4.77 -10.78 -14.00
N LEU A 67 -4.87 -12.05 -14.39
CA LEU A 67 -6.14 -12.67 -14.69
C LEU A 67 -7.05 -12.77 -13.46
N ALA A 68 -6.51 -13.22 -12.32
CA ALA A 68 -7.25 -13.29 -11.07
C ALA A 68 -7.71 -11.89 -10.61
N SER A 69 -6.88 -10.86 -10.80
CA SER A 69 -7.21 -9.48 -10.52
C SER A 69 -8.36 -8.97 -11.41
N ARG A 70 -8.27 -9.17 -12.72
CA ARG A 70 -9.33 -8.78 -13.67
C ARG A 70 -10.68 -9.44 -13.37
N LEU A 71 -10.67 -10.69 -12.91
CA LEU A 71 -11.87 -11.45 -12.54
C LEU A 71 -12.38 -11.14 -11.13
N GLY A 72 -11.72 -10.26 -10.37
CA GLY A 72 -12.09 -9.94 -9.00
C GLY A 72 -12.00 -11.12 -8.03
N LEU A 73 -11.20 -12.13 -8.37
CA LEU A 73 -11.09 -13.36 -7.55
C LEU A 73 -10.51 -13.08 -6.16
N MET A 74 -9.70 -12.03 -6.03
CA MET A 74 -9.12 -11.60 -4.77
C MET A 74 -10.19 -11.08 -3.78
N GLY A 75 -11.32 -10.57 -4.28
CA GLY A 75 -12.44 -10.07 -3.48
C GLY A 75 -13.47 -11.13 -3.07
N ARG A 76 -13.38 -12.36 -3.59
CA ARG A 76 -14.38 -13.41 -3.30
C ARG A 76 -14.37 -13.91 -1.85
N LYS A 77 -13.26 -13.74 -1.15
CA LYS A 77 -13.18 -14.03 0.30
C LYS A 77 -12.82 -12.74 1.03
N PRO A 78 -13.53 -12.40 2.10
CA PRO A 78 -13.17 -11.23 2.89
C PRO A 78 -11.78 -11.45 3.50
N VAL A 79 -10.87 -10.52 3.21
CA VAL A 79 -9.56 -10.45 3.87
C VAL A 79 -9.79 -9.84 5.25
N ARG A 80 -9.50 -10.61 6.30
CA ARG A 80 -9.73 -10.21 7.69
C ARG A 80 -8.47 -9.76 8.41
N SER A 81 -7.31 -9.93 7.78
CA SER A 81 -6.01 -9.64 8.36
C SER A 81 -5.05 -9.15 7.28
N PHE A 82 -4.24 -8.17 7.61
CA PHE A 82 -3.15 -7.74 6.73
C PHE A 82 -2.11 -8.87 6.51
N GLU A 83 -1.98 -9.79 7.45
CA GLU A 83 -1.15 -11.01 7.30
C GLU A 83 -1.61 -11.88 6.12
N GLU A 84 -2.92 -11.89 5.83
CA GLU A 84 -3.46 -12.59 4.66
C GLU A 84 -3.06 -11.90 3.36
N VAL A 85 -3.06 -10.57 3.35
CA VAL A 85 -2.56 -9.79 2.21
C VAL A 85 -1.08 -10.09 1.96
N LEU A 86 -0.25 -10.05 3.00
CA LEU A 86 1.17 -10.37 2.89
C LEU A 86 1.41 -11.80 2.42
N TRP A 87 0.59 -12.75 2.86
CA TRP A 87 0.69 -14.14 2.41
C TRP A 87 0.28 -14.30 0.95
N LEU A 88 -0.82 -13.70 0.54
CA LEU A 88 -1.31 -13.74 -0.84
C LEU A 88 -0.35 -13.07 -1.84
N THR A 89 0.28 -11.97 -1.43
CA THR A 89 1.27 -11.27 -2.26
C THR A 89 2.65 -11.93 -2.27
N GLY A 90 2.86 -12.99 -1.48
CA GLY A 90 4.15 -13.67 -1.34
C GLY A 90 5.15 -12.99 -0.41
N ALA A 91 4.77 -11.90 0.26
CA ALA A 91 5.64 -11.18 1.19
C ALA A 91 5.97 -11.99 2.47
N LEU A 92 5.25 -13.10 2.73
CA LEU A 92 5.56 -14.07 3.79
C LEU A 92 6.29 -15.31 3.27
N ASP A 93 6.61 -15.38 1.99
CA ASP A 93 7.43 -16.47 1.46
C ASP A 93 8.84 -16.40 2.07
N GLU A 94 9.33 -17.54 2.55
CA GLU A 94 10.62 -17.60 3.25
C GLU A 94 11.79 -17.30 2.31
N ARG A 95 11.75 -17.79 1.07
CA ARG A 95 12.84 -17.61 0.10
C ARG A 95 12.96 -16.16 -0.28
N TYR A 96 11.82 -15.54 -0.61
CA TYR A 96 11.75 -14.11 -0.88
C TYR A 96 12.27 -13.29 0.31
N THR A 97 11.72 -13.51 1.51
CA THR A 97 12.09 -12.74 2.69
C THR A 97 13.56 -12.90 3.03
N ARG A 98 14.10 -14.12 2.93
CA ARG A 98 15.52 -14.41 3.13
C ARG A 98 16.40 -13.61 2.17
N ALA A 99 16.12 -13.70 0.88
CA ALA A 99 16.88 -13.00 -0.15
C ALA A 99 16.81 -11.46 0.05
N ALA A 100 15.62 -10.91 0.30
CA ALA A 100 15.47 -9.48 0.56
C ALA A 100 16.19 -9.04 1.84
N VAL A 101 16.17 -9.83 2.91
CA VAL A 101 16.91 -9.55 4.15
C VAL A 101 18.40 -9.47 3.88
N GLU A 102 18.98 -10.40 3.11
CA GLU A 102 20.43 -10.37 2.84
C GLU A 102 20.86 -9.15 2.03
N VAL A 103 20.09 -8.78 0.99
CA VAL A 103 20.36 -7.55 0.21
C VAL A 103 20.30 -6.31 1.11
N LEU A 104 19.24 -6.20 1.92
CA LEU A 104 19.05 -5.07 2.83
C LEU A 104 20.17 -4.99 3.87
N ARG A 105 20.57 -6.13 4.46
CA ARG A 105 21.67 -6.19 5.44
C ARG A 105 23.00 -5.79 4.84
N ALA A 106 23.32 -6.28 3.63
CA ALA A 106 24.53 -5.89 2.94
C ALA A 106 24.62 -4.37 2.73
N HIS A 107 23.51 -3.76 2.29
CA HIS A 107 23.42 -2.31 2.13
C HIS A 107 23.52 -1.57 3.47
N MET A 108 22.83 -2.03 4.52
CA MET A 108 22.85 -1.42 5.86
C MET A 108 24.26 -1.43 6.46
N ARG A 109 25.04 -2.50 6.24
CA ARG A 109 26.45 -2.57 6.70
C ARG A 109 27.35 -1.59 5.97
N ALA A 110 27.10 -1.40 4.66
CA ALA A 110 27.90 -0.50 3.83
C ALA A 110 27.55 0.98 4.09
N SER A 111 26.27 1.32 4.13
CA SER A 111 25.79 2.69 4.23
C SER A 111 25.56 3.19 5.67
N ARG A 112 25.43 2.26 6.64
CA ARG A 112 25.18 2.54 8.06
C ARG A 112 24.08 3.59 8.30
N PRO A 113 22.86 3.37 7.84
CA PRO A 113 21.79 4.35 8.02
C PRO A 113 21.44 4.50 9.51
N ASP A 114 21.12 5.72 9.94
CA ASP A 114 20.71 6.01 11.32
C ASP A 114 19.35 5.40 11.66
N VAL A 115 18.47 5.27 10.65
CA VAL A 115 17.11 4.74 10.80
C VAL A 115 16.66 4.01 9.54
N VAL A 116 15.87 2.97 9.74
CA VAL A 116 15.14 2.29 8.68
C VAL A 116 13.65 2.60 8.81
N TYR A 117 13.03 3.09 7.74
CA TYR A 117 11.58 3.22 7.64
C TYR A 117 11.02 2.04 6.86
N SER A 118 10.09 1.30 7.47
CA SER A 118 9.45 0.14 6.84
C SER A 118 8.03 0.49 6.38
N GLU A 119 7.81 0.44 5.07
CA GLU A 119 6.46 0.49 4.50
C GLU A 119 5.92 -0.94 4.36
N PHE A 120 5.50 -1.50 5.50
CA PHE A 120 5.01 -2.88 5.65
C PHE A 120 5.98 -3.99 5.19
N SER A 121 7.27 -3.69 5.09
CA SER A 121 8.30 -4.67 4.70
C SER A 121 8.83 -5.42 5.91
N LEU A 122 8.44 -6.69 6.05
CA LEU A 122 9.01 -7.58 7.08
C LEU A 122 10.51 -7.77 6.91
N ALA A 123 10.98 -7.87 5.67
CA ALA A 123 12.41 -8.00 5.39
C ALA A 123 13.20 -6.81 5.93
N ALA A 124 12.69 -5.58 5.80
CA ALA A 124 13.33 -4.38 6.33
C ALA A 124 13.39 -4.41 7.87
N VAL A 125 12.30 -4.80 8.53
CA VAL A 125 12.26 -4.91 10.00
C VAL A 125 13.24 -5.96 10.50
N ILE A 126 13.31 -7.13 9.84
CA ILE A 126 14.23 -8.22 10.21
C ILE A 126 15.67 -7.79 9.97
N ALA A 127 15.98 -7.18 8.82
CA ALA A 127 17.32 -6.73 8.49
C ALA A 127 17.81 -5.65 9.46
N ALA A 128 16.98 -4.62 9.73
CA ALA A 128 17.31 -3.56 10.67
C ALA A 128 17.58 -4.10 12.08
N ARG A 129 16.75 -5.04 12.54
CA ARG A 129 16.92 -5.69 13.84
C ARG A 129 18.20 -6.51 13.91
N ALA A 130 18.57 -7.21 12.81
CA ALA A 130 19.82 -7.98 12.73
C ALA A 130 21.07 -7.10 12.77
N GLU A 131 21.00 -5.88 12.24
CA GLU A 131 22.12 -4.93 12.22
C GLU A 131 22.07 -3.92 13.38
N GLY A 132 21.12 -4.06 14.32
CA GLY A 132 20.98 -3.16 15.46
C GLY A 132 20.53 -1.74 15.12
N ILE A 133 19.97 -1.54 13.93
CA ILE A 133 19.53 -0.22 13.45
C ILE A 133 18.08 0.03 13.89
N PRO A 134 17.76 1.22 14.44
CA PRO A 134 16.39 1.59 14.77
C PRO A 134 15.45 1.45 13.56
N CYS A 135 14.32 0.76 13.75
CA CYS A 135 13.31 0.62 12.70
C CYS A 135 12.00 1.27 13.15
N VAL A 136 11.51 2.15 12.31
CA VAL A 136 10.18 2.76 12.38
C VAL A 136 9.42 2.44 11.10
N GLY A 137 8.13 2.73 11.04
CA GLY A 137 7.42 2.46 9.78
C GLY A 137 5.95 2.82 9.82
N SER A 138 5.27 2.59 8.70
CA SER A 138 3.83 2.74 8.60
C SER A 138 3.10 1.67 9.39
N GLY A 139 1.95 2.07 9.90
CA GLY A 139 1.00 1.17 10.55
C GLY A 139 -0.43 1.49 10.16
N SER A 140 -1.30 0.57 10.47
CA SER A 140 -2.75 0.72 10.41
C SER A 140 -3.38 -0.28 11.36
N GLN A 141 -4.64 -0.11 11.68
CA GLN A 141 -5.35 -1.03 12.58
C GLN A 141 -5.24 -2.50 12.13
N PRO A 142 -5.46 -2.87 10.84
CA PRO A 142 -5.34 -4.26 10.41
C PRO A 142 -3.91 -4.82 10.42
N THR A 143 -2.89 -3.99 10.68
CA THR A 143 -1.49 -4.43 10.82
C THR A 143 -1.08 -4.74 12.25
N THR A 144 -1.99 -4.65 13.22
CA THR A 144 -1.72 -4.99 14.61
C THR A 144 -1.84 -6.50 14.85
N ALA A 145 -1.15 -7.00 15.87
CA ALA A 145 -1.18 -8.43 16.25
C ALA A 145 -2.58 -8.92 16.63
N ALA A 146 -3.47 -8.02 17.06
CA ALA A 146 -4.88 -8.34 17.33
C ALA A 146 -5.65 -8.85 16.12
N TYR A 147 -5.18 -8.54 14.90
CA TYR A 147 -5.73 -9.00 13.63
C TYR A 147 -4.94 -10.16 13.02
N ALA A 148 -4.11 -10.85 13.81
CA ALA A 148 -3.36 -12.00 13.35
C ALA A 148 -4.28 -13.07 12.75
N SER A 149 -3.84 -13.65 11.64
CA SER A 149 -4.51 -14.77 11.01
C SER A 149 -3.94 -16.12 11.50
N HIS A 150 -4.14 -17.18 10.74
CA HIS A 150 -3.69 -18.50 11.13
C HIS A 150 -2.14 -18.61 11.15
N PRO A 151 -1.50 -19.10 12.23
CA PRO A 151 -0.04 -19.14 12.39
C PRO A 151 0.75 -19.85 11.28
N ARG A 152 0.10 -20.75 10.51
CA ARG A 152 0.72 -21.43 9.36
C ARG A 152 1.18 -20.45 8.27
N LYS A 153 0.51 -19.31 8.11
CA LYS A 153 0.87 -18.31 7.10
C LYS A 153 2.21 -17.65 7.38
N SER A 154 2.56 -17.50 8.65
CA SER A 154 3.86 -16.97 9.10
C SER A 154 4.93 -18.03 9.40
N ALA A 155 4.71 -19.30 9.03
CA ALA A 155 5.62 -20.40 9.38
C ALA A 155 7.04 -20.20 8.80
N GLY A 156 7.16 -19.73 7.57
CA GLY A 156 8.43 -19.42 6.92
C GLY A 156 9.19 -18.30 7.63
N ILE A 157 8.49 -17.24 7.96
CA ILE A 157 9.07 -16.11 8.72
C ILE A 157 9.56 -16.55 10.08
N ARG A 158 8.82 -17.41 10.77
CA ARG A 158 9.25 -17.95 12.07
C ARG A 158 10.51 -18.80 11.98
N ARG A 159 10.66 -19.65 10.93
CA ARG A 159 11.89 -20.40 10.71
C ARG A 159 13.06 -19.46 10.50
N LEU A 160 12.91 -18.50 9.62
CA LEU A 160 13.93 -17.50 9.32
C LEU A 160 14.39 -16.73 10.56
N LEU A 161 13.46 -16.34 11.44
CA LEU A 161 13.77 -15.65 12.69
C LEU A 161 14.53 -16.56 13.68
N ARG A 162 14.09 -17.83 13.85
CA ARG A 162 14.79 -18.80 14.73
C ARG A 162 16.21 -19.08 14.28
N GLU A 163 16.44 -19.28 12.99
CA GLU A 163 17.78 -19.48 12.42
C GLU A 163 18.72 -18.30 12.70
N ARG A 164 18.16 -17.11 12.90
CA ARG A 164 18.92 -15.90 13.24
C ARG A 164 18.97 -15.61 14.74
N GLY A 165 18.52 -16.53 15.58
CA GLY A 165 18.49 -16.32 17.03
C GLY A 165 17.53 -15.21 17.48
N MET A 166 16.55 -14.86 16.65
CA MET A 166 15.59 -13.79 16.94
C MET A 166 14.29 -14.35 17.53
N PRO A 167 13.56 -13.58 18.36
CA PRO A 167 12.21 -13.94 18.77
C PRO A 167 11.31 -14.21 17.56
N ALA A 168 10.66 -15.38 17.56
CA ALA A 168 9.85 -15.87 16.43
C ALA A 168 8.37 -15.99 16.83
N PRO A 169 7.62 -14.89 16.86
CA PRO A 169 6.23 -14.85 17.28
C PRO A 169 5.35 -15.67 16.31
N ALA A 170 4.15 -16.04 16.78
CA ALA A 170 3.21 -16.82 15.98
C ALA A 170 2.74 -16.09 14.71
N SER A 171 2.64 -14.77 14.75
CA SER A 171 2.23 -13.91 13.66
C SER A 171 3.33 -12.96 13.21
N SER A 172 3.45 -12.77 11.90
CA SER A 172 4.30 -11.76 11.28
C SER A 172 3.86 -10.33 11.62
N LEU A 173 2.60 -10.10 11.97
CA LEU A 173 2.12 -8.79 12.41
C LEU A 173 2.79 -8.36 13.73
N THR A 174 3.08 -9.30 14.63
CA THR A 174 3.84 -9.01 15.85
C THR A 174 5.26 -8.53 15.54
N VAL A 175 5.85 -8.97 14.43
CA VAL A 175 7.16 -8.45 13.97
C VAL A 175 7.05 -7.00 13.53
N LEU A 176 6.02 -6.64 12.77
CA LEU A 176 5.73 -5.26 12.36
C LEU A 176 5.40 -4.38 13.57
N GLU A 177 4.59 -4.88 14.49
CA GLU A 177 4.22 -4.17 15.71
C GLU A 177 5.42 -3.91 16.64
N GLY A 178 6.45 -4.76 16.55
CA GLY A 178 7.71 -4.63 17.29
C GLY A 178 8.64 -3.52 16.80
N MET A 179 8.30 -2.73 15.79
CA MET A 179 9.05 -1.53 15.40
C MET A 179 9.08 -0.50 16.55
N ARG A 180 10.12 0.35 16.57
CA ARG A 180 10.29 1.36 17.62
C ARG A 180 9.14 2.37 17.66
N ARG A 181 8.63 2.76 16.50
CA ARG A 181 7.42 3.59 16.31
C ARG A 181 6.70 3.18 15.04
N ARG A 182 5.40 3.28 15.04
CA ARG A 182 4.54 3.11 13.87
C ARG A 182 3.75 4.39 13.64
N PHE A 183 3.86 4.94 12.46
CA PHE A 183 3.15 6.13 12.04
C PHE A 183 1.86 5.72 11.33
N ILE A 184 0.75 6.24 11.83
CA ILE A 184 -0.59 5.93 11.33
C ILE A 184 -1.07 7.17 10.57
N PRO A 185 -1.06 7.17 9.22
CA PRO A 185 -1.61 8.26 8.42
C PRO A 185 -3.14 8.20 8.42
N SER A 186 -3.72 8.46 9.56
CA SER A 186 -5.15 8.38 9.87
C SER A 186 -5.41 9.10 11.19
N CYS A 187 -6.60 8.90 11.77
CA CYS A 187 -6.99 9.46 13.07
C CYS A 187 -7.62 8.38 13.97
N PRO A 188 -7.71 8.64 15.30
CA PRO A 188 -8.30 7.69 16.25
C PRO A 188 -9.76 7.31 15.95
N THR A 189 -10.51 8.19 15.33
CA THR A 189 -11.91 7.92 14.98
C THR A 189 -12.03 6.84 13.89
N LEU A 190 -11.12 6.86 12.91
CA LEU A 190 -11.12 5.89 11.81
C LEU A 190 -10.40 4.60 12.17
N GLU A 191 -9.34 4.68 12.95
CA GLU A 191 -8.51 3.55 13.33
C GLU A 191 -8.26 3.52 14.85
N PRO A 192 -9.26 3.17 15.68
CA PRO A 192 -9.17 3.30 17.15
C PRO A 192 -8.20 2.31 17.82
N ARG A 193 -7.81 1.23 17.16
CA ARG A 193 -7.02 0.14 17.75
C ARG A 193 -5.71 -0.09 17.02
N VAL A 194 -4.70 0.74 17.28
CA VAL A 194 -3.41 0.69 16.58
C VAL A 194 -2.23 0.26 17.46
N GLY A 195 -2.45 0.01 18.76
CA GLY A 195 -1.42 -0.43 19.72
C GLY A 195 -0.55 0.69 20.27
N GLU A 196 0.21 0.39 21.33
CA GLU A 196 0.91 1.39 22.18
C GLU A 196 2.03 2.16 21.47
N ARG A 197 2.71 1.57 20.49
CA ARG A 197 3.84 2.20 19.78
C ARG A 197 3.40 2.98 18.55
N ALA A 198 2.12 3.21 18.41
CA ALA A 198 1.55 3.93 17.28
C ALA A 198 1.43 5.42 17.57
N VAL A 199 1.68 6.23 16.54
CA VAL A 199 1.51 7.67 16.54
C VAL A 199 0.67 8.04 15.32
N TYR A 200 -0.44 8.71 15.55
CA TYR A 200 -1.23 9.26 14.46
C TYR A 200 -0.52 10.47 13.87
N CYS A 201 -0.31 10.48 12.58
CA CYS A 201 0.32 11.59 11.87
C CYS A 201 -0.66 12.32 10.93
N GLY A 202 -1.93 11.89 10.89
CA GLY A 202 -2.92 12.54 10.04
C GLY A 202 -2.62 12.37 8.55
N PHE A 203 -2.77 13.45 7.81
CA PHE A 203 -2.42 13.49 6.39
C PHE A 203 -0.90 13.47 6.19
N LEU A 204 -0.45 12.81 5.13
CA LEU A 204 0.97 12.78 4.76
C LEU A 204 1.39 13.97 3.89
N ASP A 205 0.45 14.62 3.25
CA ASP A 205 0.64 15.85 2.49
C ASP A 205 -0.11 16.99 3.19
N GLU A 206 0.24 18.22 2.90
CA GLU A 206 -0.55 19.36 3.34
C GLU A 206 -1.96 19.26 2.73
N PRO A 207 -3.03 19.43 3.54
CA PRO A 207 -4.38 19.47 3.02
C PRO A 207 -4.48 20.58 1.97
N PRO A 208 -5.05 20.29 0.78
CA PRO A 208 -5.19 21.31 -0.24
C PRO A 208 -6.12 22.42 0.22
N ALA A 209 -5.87 23.65 -0.24
CA ALA A 209 -6.83 24.72 -0.07
C ALA A 209 -8.16 24.33 -0.74
N LEU A 210 -9.24 24.32 0.02
CA LEU A 210 -10.57 24.07 -0.53
C LEU A 210 -10.93 25.27 -1.43
N THR A 211 -10.74 25.10 -2.72
CA THR A 211 -11.15 26.09 -3.72
C THR A 211 -12.66 25.99 -3.84
N GLY A 212 -13.40 27.06 -3.73
CA GLY A 212 -14.87 27.07 -3.95
C GLY A 212 -15.29 26.75 -5.40
N ARG A 213 -14.56 25.89 -6.09
CA ARG A 213 -14.87 25.41 -7.44
C ARG A 213 -16.16 24.60 -7.42
N PRO A 214 -17.01 24.71 -8.44
CA PRO A 214 -18.17 23.86 -8.61
C PRO A 214 -17.74 22.40 -8.64
N ARG A 215 -18.48 21.54 -7.94
CA ARG A 215 -18.30 20.09 -8.01
C ARG A 215 -19.13 19.56 -9.16
N ASP A 216 -18.48 19.17 -10.23
CA ASP A 216 -19.06 18.84 -11.53
C ASP A 216 -18.77 17.43 -12.03
N CYS A 217 -18.04 16.61 -11.25
CA CYS A 217 -17.73 15.24 -11.63
C CYS A 217 -17.87 14.27 -10.45
N ALA A 218 -17.70 12.96 -10.73
CA ALA A 218 -17.57 11.92 -9.73
C ALA A 218 -16.33 11.06 -10.03
N LEU A 219 -15.74 10.46 -8.99
CA LEU A 219 -14.57 9.58 -9.10
C LEU A 219 -14.89 8.21 -8.53
N VAL A 220 -14.47 7.16 -9.26
CA VAL A 220 -14.59 5.76 -8.84
C VAL A 220 -13.21 5.12 -8.84
N TYR A 221 -12.77 4.58 -7.69
CA TYR A 221 -11.55 3.80 -7.55
C TYR A 221 -11.76 2.62 -6.61
N LEU A 222 -12.09 1.46 -7.14
CA LEU A 222 -12.40 0.26 -6.36
C LEU A 222 -11.17 -0.64 -6.11
N GLY A 223 -9.98 -0.12 -6.38
CA GLY A 223 -8.72 -0.85 -6.20
C GLY A 223 -8.49 -1.94 -7.25
N ALA A 224 -7.30 -2.53 -7.23
CA ALA A 224 -6.95 -3.62 -8.14
C ALA A 224 -7.25 -4.98 -7.49
N GLY A 225 -8.08 -5.79 -8.14
CA GLY A 225 -8.27 -7.20 -7.82
C GLY A 225 -9.36 -7.54 -6.79
N SER A 226 -9.90 -6.58 -6.06
CA SER A 226 -10.97 -6.82 -5.08
C SER A 226 -12.35 -6.79 -5.72
N VAL A 227 -12.53 -5.94 -6.72
CA VAL A 227 -13.79 -5.77 -7.46
C VAL A 227 -13.53 -6.02 -8.94
N PRO A 228 -14.41 -6.79 -9.65
CA PRO A 228 -14.29 -6.98 -11.09
C PRO A 228 -14.34 -5.63 -11.84
N VAL A 229 -13.51 -5.47 -12.87
CA VAL A 229 -13.46 -4.26 -13.70
C VAL A 229 -14.85 -3.86 -14.22
N GLY A 230 -15.65 -4.82 -14.67
CA GLY A 230 -17.01 -4.57 -15.15
C GLY A 230 -17.95 -4.00 -14.09
N VAL A 231 -17.71 -4.25 -12.80
CA VAL A 231 -18.47 -3.63 -11.71
C VAL A 231 -18.06 -2.18 -11.56
N ALA A 232 -16.77 -1.87 -11.59
CA ALA A 232 -16.30 -0.49 -11.48
C ALA A 232 -16.85 0.39 -12.61
N VAL A 233 -16.80 -0.09 -13.85
CA VAL A 233 -17.34 0.63 -15.03
C VAL A 233 -18.85 0.79 -14.93
N ARG A 234 -19.58 -0.25 -14.51
CA ARG A 234 -21.03 -0.16 -14.31
C ARG A 234 -21.38 0.86 -13.22
N THR A 235 -20.68 0.85 -12.09
CA THR A 235 -20.85 1.86 -11.03
C THR A 235 -20.63 3.28 -11.59
N GLY A 236 -19.61 3.46 -12.44
CA GLY A 236 -19.38 4.75 -13.12
C GLY A 236 -20.57 5.21 -13.95
N ARG A 237 -21.17 4.30 -14.74
CA ARG A 237 -22.36 4.61 -15.54
C ARG A 237 -23.58 4.96 -14.69
N GLU A 238 -23.86 4.14 -13.66
CA GLU A 238 -24.96 4.38 -12.73
C GLU A 238 -24.82 5.73 -12.01
N LEU A 239 -23.60 6.14 -11.68
CA LEU A 239 -23.31 7.44 -11.09
C LEU A 239 -23.51 8.59 -12.10
N ALA A 240 -23.07 8.44 -13.36
CA ALA A 240 -23.27 9.45 -14.39
C ALA A 240 -24.78 9.71 -14.62
N GLU A 241 -25.58 8.65 -14.70
CA GLU A 241 -27.04 8.75 -14.82
C GLU A 241 -27.69 9.40 -13.59
N ALA A 242 -27.26 8.97 -12.37
CA ALA A 242 -27.91 9.43 -11.13
C ALA A 242 -27.53 10.86 -10.73
N LEU A 243 -26.29 11.28 -11.01
CA LEU A 243 -25.77 12.58 -10.59
C LEU A 243 -25.82 13.66 -11.69
N GLY A 244 -26.03 13.25 -12.95
CA GLY A 244 -25.96 14.15 -14.09
C GLY A 244 -24.61 14.87 -14.14
N CYS A 245 -23.51 14.11 -14.20
CA CYS A 245 -22.15 14.64 -14.31
C CYS A 245 -21.21 13.63 -14.92
N ASP A 246 -20.04 14.09 -15.36
CA ASP A 246 -18.98 13.22 -15.85
C ASP A 246 -18.41 12.36 -14.73
N VAL A 247 -18.00 11.12 -15.06
CA VAL A 247 -17.46 10.19 -14.10
C VAL A 247 -16.10 9.64 -14.56
N TYR A 248 -15.14 9.65 -13.67
CA TYR A 248 -13.79 9.11 -13.89
C TYR A 248 -13.63 7.80 -13.15
N VAL A 249 -13.31 6.71 -13.87
CA VAL A 249 -13.14 5.37 -13.32
C VAL A 249 -11.67 4.97 -13.39
N ALA A 250 -10.98 4.99 -12.25
CA ALA A 250 -9.58 4.65 -12.15
C ALA A 250 -9.33 3.14 -11.93
N GLY A 251 -8.16 2.65 -12.37
CA GLY A 251 -7.73 1.27 -12.19
C GLY A 251 -8.24 0.31 -13.26
N VAL A 252 -8.69 0.84 -14.38
CA VAL A 252 -9.23 0.09 -15.53
C VAL A 252 -8.51 0.50 -16.82
N SER A 253 -8.70 -0.26 -17.90
CA SER A 253 -8.13 0.09 -19.21
C SER A 253 -8.77 1.36 -19.75
N GLU A 254 -8.03 2.13 -20.52
CA GLU A 254 -8.52 3.36 -21.15
C GLU A 254 -9.76 3.09 -22.02
N ALA A 255 -10.80 3.85 -21.78
CA ALA A 255 -12.05 3.86 -22.54
C ALA A 255 -12.84 5.11 -22.21
N VAL A 256 -13.64 5.58 -23.15
CA VAL A 256 -14.63 6.64 -22.95
C VAL A 256 -15.99 6.10 -23.40
N GLN A 257 -17.03 6.32 -22.61
CA GLN A 257 -18.38 5.87 -22.88
C GLN A 257 -19.35 7.04 -22.64
N ALA A 258 -20.16 7.35 -23.64
CA ALA A 258 -21.23 8.33 -23.48
C ALA A 258 -22.39 7.75 -22.64
N VAL A 259 -22.92 8.56 -21.73
CA VAL A 259 -24.07 8.24 -20.88
C VAL A 259 -24.98 9.47 -20.84
N GLY A 260 -25.97 9.53 -21.76
CA GLY A 260 -26.75 10.76 -21.99
C GLY A 260 -25.85 11.90 -22.48
N ASP A 261 -25.91 13.04 -21.80
CA ASP A 261 -25.09 14.22 -22.07
C ASP A 261 -23.74 14.23 -21.34
N HIS A 262 -23.40 13.12 -20.66
CA HIS A 262 -22.21 12.98 -19.83
C HIS A 262 -21.29 11.86 -20.32
N GLU A 263 -20.07 11.86 -19.83
CA GLU A 263 -19.06 10.87 -20.17
C GLU A 263 -18.58 10.06 -18.95
N VAL A 264 -18.33 8.77 -19.16
CA VAL A 264 -17.59 7.91 -18.25
C VAL A 264 -16.22 7.65 -18.85
N THR A 265 -15.22 8.33 -18.29
CA THR A 265 -13.82 8.21 -18.70
C THR A 265 -13.10 7.20 -17.82
N CYS A 266 -12.56 6.17 -18.42
CA CYS A 266 -11.80 5.11 -17.78
C CYS A 266 -10.31 5.29 -18.05
N ALA A 267 -9.47 5.09 -17.01
CA ALA A 267 -8.02 5.05 -17.19
C ALA A 267 -7.34 4.23 -16.08
N PRO A 268 -6.10 3.75 -16.28
CA PRO A 268 -5.33 3.10 -15.25
C PRO A 268 -5.09 3.99 -14.02
N ARG A 269 -4.92 5.30 -14.24
CA ARG A 269 -4.70 6.31 -13.19
C ARG A 269 -5.27 7.66 -13.62
N PHE A 270 -5.66 8.44 -12.64
CA PHE A 270 -5.96 9.87 -12.77
C PHE A 270 -5.16 10.64 -11.72
N ASP A 271 -4.93 11.91 -11.98
CA ASP A 271 -4.44 12.80 -10.95
C ASP A 271 -5.57 13.13 -9.97
N VAL A 272 -5.43 12.60 -8.78
CA VAL A 272 -6.40 12.75 -7.70
C VAL A 272 -6.49 14.21 -7.24
N ALA A 273 -5.37 14.95 -7.30
CA ALA A 273 -5.32 16.35 -6.93
C ALA A 273 -6.12 17.25 -7.90
N ASP A 274 -6.25 16.85 -9.16
CA ASP A 274 -7.06 17.57 -10.14
C ASP A 274 -8.56 17.24 -10.04
N LEU A 275 -8.89 15.98 -9.73
CA LEU A 275 -10.28 15.52 -9.75
C LEU A 275 -11.01 15.73 -8.42
N LEU A 276 -10.39 15.47 -7.27
CA LEU A 276 -11.07 15.55 -5.99
C LEU A 276 -11.61 16.96 -5.64
N PRO A 277 -10.94 18.08 -5.99
CA PRO A 277 -11.52 19.41 -5.78
C PRO A 277 -12.85 19.62 -6.49
N ARG A 278 -13.09 18.89 -7.59
CA ARG A 278 -14.26 18.95 -8.44
C ARG A 278 -15.25 17.82 -8.18
N ALA A 279 -14.87 16.82 -7.39
CA ALA A 279 -15.69 15.62 -7.19
C ALA A 279 -16.90 15.92 -6.27
N ARG A 280 -18.09 15.53 -6.72
CA ARG A 280 -19.33 15.50 -5.93
C ARG A 280 -19.33 14.31 -4.98
N VAL A 281 -18.73 13.18 -5.42
CA VAL A 281 -18.62 11.94 -4.67
C VAL A 281 -17.36 11.17 -5.10
N PHE A 282 -16.74 10.49 -4.15
CA PHE A 282 -15.63 9.58 -4.40
C PHE A 282 -15.96 8.16 -3.89
N VAL A 283 -16.30 7.27 -4.80
CA VAL A 283 -16.55 5.86 -4.49
C VAL A 283 -15.22 5.11 -4.49
N HIS A 284 -14.81 4.61 -3.33
CA HIS A 284 -13.53 3.91 -3.19
C HIS A 284 -13.65 2.64 -2.35
N HIS A 285 -12.63 1.77 -2.47
CA HIS A 285 -12.59 0.45 -1.79
C HIS A 285 -12.22 0.51 -0.29
N GLY A 286 -12.17 1.68 0.33
CA GLY A 286 -11.80 1.84 1.74
C GLY A 286 -10.29 1.79 2.02
N GLY A 287 -9.43 1.92 1.01
CA GLY A 287 -7.98 2.03 1.21
C GLY A 287 -7.61 3.28 2.01
N GLN A 288 -6.66 3.16 2.94
CA GLN A 288 -6.28 4.25 3.84
C GLN A 288 -5.94 5.55 3.10
N ASN A 289 -5.16 5.49 2.01
CA ASN A 289 -4.85 6.68 1.21
C ASN A 289 -6.12 7.31 0.64
N SER A 290 -6.99 6.52 -0.01
CA SER A 290 -8.22 7.05 -0.61
C SER A 290 -9.18 7.65 0.42
N MET A 291 -9.29 7.06 1.62
CA MET A 291 -10.06 7.65 2.71
C MET A 291 -9.49 9.00 3.14
N MET A 292 -8.17 9.08 3.30
CA MET A 292 -7.51 10.32 3.71
C MET A 292 -7.60 11.37 2.61
N ASP A 293 -7.44 10.99 1.34
CA ASP A 293 -7.63 11.89 0.20
C ASP A 293 -9.07 12.43 0.17
N ALA A 294 -10.10 11.59 0.30
CA ALA A 294 -11.49 12.03 0.37
C ALA A 294 -11.73 13.04 1.50
N LEU A 295 -11.20 12.78 2.70
CA LEU A 295 -11.31 13.69 3.84
C LEU A 295 -10.56 15.01 3.62
N SER A 296 -9.34 14.97 3.01
CA SER A 296 -8.54 16.17 2.74
C SER A 296 -9.27 17.14 1.83
N TYR A 297 -10.02 16.62 0.85
CA TYR A 297 -10.79 17.41 -0.12
C TYR A 297 -12.25 17.62 0.31
N ALA A 298 -12.63 17.15 1.51
CA ALA A 298 -14.01 17.16 1.99
C ALA A 298 -15.01 16.60 0.97
N VAL A 299 -14.65 15.48 0.31
CA VAL A 299 -15.49 14.79 -0.66
C VAL A 299 -16.19 13.63 0.03
N PRO A 300 -17.53 13.52 -0.08
CA PRO A 300 -18.28 12.40 0.46
C PRO A 300 -18.00 11.08 -0.27
#